data_84bdf5b9dff2fb82a3a39ced68c87280
#
_entry.id   84bdf5b9dff2fb82a3a39ced68c87280
#
_cell.length_a   1.000
_cell.length_b   1.000
_cell.length_c   1.000
_cell.angle_alpha   90.00
_cell.angle_beta   90.00
_cell.angle_gamma   90.00
#
_symmetry.space_group_name_H-M   'P 1'
#
loop_
_entity.id
_entity.type
_entity.pdbx_description
1 polymer ?
#
loop_
_entity_poly.entity_id
_entity_poly.type
_entity_poly.pdbx_seq_one_letter_code
_entity_poly.pdbx_strand_id
1 'polypeptide(L)'
;MLTSKALVKPTTEFYVNDYANLLSDEVKENIMNTNKQLESQTGAQVVVVTIENLENQSLEEYATDLFRSFGIGDKEKNNGVLLLVALEERQLRIEVGYGLEGALPDGKVGRIEDEYMIPYLKENNWNEGIQNGFNRIIEILCEEYNIEIANVEATPYEGQESVMSIIFYIIFMFAIFMLCLKGNVPFIFFAGGG
;
A
#
# COMPACT_ATOMS: atom_id res chain seq x y z
N MET A 1 17.17 28.75 17.86
CA MET A 1 15.71 28.84 17.83
C MET A 1 15.21 27.46 17.44
N LEU A 2 14.52 26.78 18.34
CA LEU A 2 13.79 25.54 17.99
C LEU A 2 12.60 25.99 17.15
N THR A 3 12.68 25.82 15.84
CA THR A 3 11.51 25.94 14.97
C THR A 3 10.54 24.84 15.39
N SER A 4 9.37 25.24 15.88
CA SER A 4 8.27 24.31 16.12
C SER A 4 7.97 23.59 14.80
N LYS A 5 8.19 22.28 14.79
CA LYS A 5 7.85 21.43 13.64
C LYS A 5 6.34 21.54 13.40
N ALA A 6 5.96 21.99 12.22
CA ALA A 6 4.54 22.16 11.88
C ALA A 6 3.99 20.81 11.38
N LEU A 7 3.39 20.05 12.27
CA LEU A 7 2.58 18.89 11.86
C LEU A 7 1.24 19.36 11.28
N VAL A 8 0.75 18.66 10.26
CA VAL A 8 -0.62 18.84 9.79
C VAL A 8 -1.61 18.50 10.89
N LYS A 9 -2.81 19.07 10.85
CA LYS A 9 -3.88 18.80 11.83
C LYS A 9 -4.93 17.89 11.21
N PRO A 10 -5.61 17.04 11.98
CA PRO A 10 -6.67 16.22 11.41
C PRO A 10 -7.76 17.09 10.80
N THR A 11 -8.26 16.67 9.66
CA THR A 11 -9.44 17.27 9.00
C THR A 11 -10.73 16.84 9.71
N THR A 12 -11.88 17.34 9.28
CA THR A 12 -13.18 16.87 9.74
C THR A 12 -13.44 15.42 9.32
N GLU A 13 -12.78 14.96 8.28
CA GLU A 13 -12.82 13.58 7.79
C GLU A 13 -11.64 12.78 8.39
N PHE A 14 -11.60 12.66 9.67
CA PHE A 14 -10.49 12.15 10.48
C PHE A 14 -9.71 10.98 9.87
N TYR A 15 -10.38 10.02 9.21
CA TYR A 15 -9.73 8.83 8.65
C TYR A 15 -8.96 9.10 7.35
N VAL A 16 -9.26 10.22 6.64
CA VAL A 16 -8.62 10.59 5.38
C VAL A 16 -8.19 12.05 5.43
N ASN A 17 -6.90 12.28 5.35
CA ASN A 17 -6.30 13.61 5.40
C ASN A 17 -5.40 13.79 4.18
N ASP A 18 -5.99 14.09 3.03
CA ASP A 18 -5.33 14.12 1.72
C ASP A 18 -4.85 15.54 1.38
N TYR A 19 -3.72 15.98 1.98
CA TYR A 19 -3.15 17.32 1.75
C TYR A 19 -2.40 17.43 0.42
N ALA A 20 -1.91 16.30 -0.12
CA ALA A 20 -1.21 16.26 -1.40
C ALA A 20 -2.14 16.02 -2.59
N ASN A 21 -3.47 15.91 -2.38
CA ASN A 21 -4.48 15.66 -3.41
C ASN A 21 -4.16 14.44 -4.29
N LEU A 22 -3.79 13.33 -3.66
CA LEU A 22 -3.44 12.08 -4.33
C LEU A 22 -4.62 11.11 -4.50
N LEU A 23 -5.71 11.33 -3.77
CA LEU A 23 -6.83 10.42 -3.68
C LEU A 23 -8.07 10.94 -4.44
N SER A 24 -8.71 10.05 -5.16
CA SER A 24 -10.04 10.31 -5.72
C SER A 24 -11.10 10.35 -4.63
N ASP A 25 -12.22 11.00 -4.92
CA ASP A 25 -13.36 11.06 -3.98
C ASP A 25 -13.90 9.66 -3.67
N GLU A 26 -13.88 8.74 -4.64
CA GLU A 26 -14.28 7.35 -4.48
C GLU A 26 -13.41 6.62 -3.45
N VAL A 27 -12.07 6.78 -3.53
CA VAL A 27 -11.13 6.17 -2.56
C VAL A 27 -11.31 6.78 -1.18
N LYS A 28 -11.48 8.11 -1.08
CA LYS A 28 -11.76 8.78 0.18
C LYS A 28 -13.04 8.26 0.83
N GLU A 29 -14.11 8.12 0.05
CA GLU A 29 -15.38 7.58 0.55
C GLU A 29 -15.26 6.12 1.00
N ASN A 30 -14.53 5.30 0.23
CA ASN A 30 -14.24 3.91 0.60
C ASN A 30 -13.51 3.82 1.94
N ILE A 31 -12.41 4.55 2.11
CA ILE A 31 -11.63 4.59 3.36
C ILE A 31 -12.51 5.04 4.54
N MET A 32 -13.31 6.09 4.35
CA MET A 32 -14.22 6.61 5.37
C MET A 32 -15.28 5.58 5.81
N ASN A 33 -15.92 4.92 4.85
CA ASN A 33 -16.99 3.96 5.12
C ASN A 33 -16.46 2.68 5.75
N THR A 34 -15.30 2.21 5.29
CA THR A 34 -14.61 1.04 5.84
C THR A 34 -14.17 1.28 7.28
N ASN A 35 -13.56 2.44 7.58
CA ASN A 35 -13.17 2.79 8.95
C ASN A 35 -14.35 2.90 9.91
N LYS A 36 -15.47 3.50 9.50
CA LYS A 36 -16.67 3.55 10.34
C LYS A 36 -17.15 2.16 10.74
N GLN A 37 -17.08 1.17 9.83
CA GLN A 37 -17.45 -0.21 10.12
C GLN A 37 -16.42 -0.87 11.05
N LEU A 38 -15.11 -0.70 10.77
CA LEU A 38 -14.03 -1.23 11.58
C LEU A 38 -14.10 -0.70 13.01
N GLU A 39 -14.15 0.62 13.18
CA GLU A 39 -14.15 1.26 14.49
C GLU A 39 -15.39 0.89 15.31
N SER A 40 -16.58 0.85 14.69
CA SER A 40 -17.81 0.49 15.39
C SER A 40 -17.79 -0.92 15.97
N GLN A 41 -17.05 -1.85 15.37
CA GLN A 41 -16.98 -3.24 15.79
C GLN A 41 -15.79 -3.53 16.72
N THR A 42 -14.68 -2.78 16.58
CA THR A 42 -13.40 -3.14 17.22
C THR A 42 -12.80 -2.00 18.04
N GLY A 43 -13.12 -0.76 17.72
CA GLY A 43 -12.44 0.44 18.18
C GLY A 43 -11.13 0.72 17.44
N ALA A 44 -10.73 -0.11 16.47
CA ALA A 44 -9.53 0.11 15.67
C ALA A 44 -9.76 1.19 14.60
N GLN A 45 -8.70 1.92 14.27
CA GLN A 45 -8.73 3.00 13.28
C GLN A 45 -7.52 2.87 12.35
N VAL A 46 -7.74 3.02 11.04
CA VAL A 46 -6.69 3.10 10.03
C VAL A 46 -6.76 4.46 9.35
N VAL A 47 -5.87 5.37 9.71
CA VAL A 47 -5.89 6.75 9.21
C VAL A 47 -4.89 6.89 8.07
N VAL A 48 -5.36 7.43 6.95
CA VAL A 48 -4.54 7.75 5.78
C VAL A 48 -4.24 9.24 5.77
N VAL A 49 -2.95 9.57 5.65
CA VAL A 49 -2.47 10.95 5.54
C VAL A 49 -1.53 11.07 4.35
N THR A 50 -1.82 11.99 3.45
CA THR A 50 -0.89 12.38 2.39
C THR A 50 -0.42 13.82 2.63
N ILE A 51 0.86 14.08 2.48
CA ILE A 51 1.47 15.41 2.63
C ILE A 51 2.32 15.75 1.41
N GLU A 52 2.48 17.04 1.13
CA GLU A 52 3.34 17.50 0.04
C GLU A 52 4.80 17.11 0.32
N ASN A 53 5.33 17.44 1.50
CA ASN A 53 6.70 17.12 1.89
C ASN A 53 6.85 17.03 3.42
N LEU A 54 8.01 16.53 3.86
CA LEU A 54 8.36 16.33 5.27
C LEU A 54 8.97 17.58 5.96
N GLU A 55 9.08 18.71 5.29
CA GLU A 55 9.67 19.95 5.83
C GLU A 55 11.05 19.74 6.50
N ASN A 56 11.91 18.95 5.87
CA ASN A 56 13.24 18.54 6.35
C ASN A 56 13.24 17.69 7.65
N GLN A 57 12.14 17.02 7.96
CA GLN A 57 12.08 16.03 9.03
C GLN A 57 12.39 14.63 8.50
N SER A 58 12.78 13.69 9.37
CA SER A 58 12.79 12.28 8.98
C SER A 58 11.36 11.75 8.91
N LEU A 59 11.12 10.82 7.98
CA LEU A 59 9.81 10.19 7.82
C LEU A 59 9.33 9.52 9.12
N GLU A 60 10.25 8.84 9.83
CA GLU A 60 9.96 8.14 11.07
C GLU A 60 9.54 9.09 12.20
N GLU A 61 10.28 10.19 12.38
CA GLU A 61 9.92 11.19 13.41
C GLU A 61 8.57 11.82 13.08
N TYR A 62 8.37 12.21 11.80
CA TYR A 62 7.13 12.84 11.37
C TYR A 62 5.93 11.90 11.57
N ALA A 63 6.04 10.63 11.15
CA ALA A 63 4.98 9.63 11.28
C ALA A 63 4.63 9.37 12.76
N THR A 64 5.64 9.17 13.61
CA THR A 64 5.43 8.90 15.04
C THR A 64 4.79 10.10 15.76
N ASP A 65 5.26 11.31 15.47
CA ASP A 65 4.71 12.54 16.06
C ASP A 65 3.28 12.77 15.56
N LEU A 66 3.01 12.53 14.27
CA LEU A 66 1.69 12.65 13.67
C LEU A 66 0.71 11.65 14.27
N PHE A 67 1.11 10.37 14.37
CA PHE A 67 0.32 9.29 14.98
C PHE A 67 -0.13 9.66 16.40
N ARG A 68 0.79 10.17 17.22
CA ARG A 68 0.51 10.62 18.59
C ARG A 68 -0.38 11.87 18.63
N SER A 69 -0.10 12.85 17.76
CA SER A 69 -0.85 14.11 17.75
C SER A 69 -2.29 13.94 17.31
N PHE A 70 -2.56 13.00 16.40
CA PHE A 70 -3.91 12.66 15.94
C PHE A 70 -4.64 11.78 16.97
N GLY A 71 -3.90 11.06 17.83
CA GLY A 71 -4.49 10.13 18.80
C GLY A 71 -5.20 8.96 18.14
N ILE A 72 -4.55 8.37 17.12
CA ILE A 72 -5.12 7.30 16.28
C ILE A 72 -5.33 6.02 17.08
N GLY A 73 -6.54 5.46 16.99
CA GLY A 73 -6.95 4.24 17.70
C GLY A 73 -7.52 4.50 19.10
N ASP A 74 -8.01 3.44 19.71
CA ASP A 74 -8.50 3.49 21.07
C ASP A 74 -7.34 3.62 22.07
N LYS A 75 -7.46 4.51 23.05
CA LYS A 75 -6.39 4.83 24.02
C LYS A 75 -6.02 3.69 24.95
N GLU A 76 -6.94 2.79 25.24
CA GLU A 76 -6.70 1.64 26.12
C GLU A 76 -6.15 0.46 25.31
N LYS A 77 -6.67 0.27 24.08
CA LYS A 77 -6.28 -0.83 23.20
C LYS A 77 -5.04 -0.53 22.39
N ASN A 78 -4.70 0.75 22.16
CA ASN A 78 -3.58 1.18 21.29
C ASN A 78 -3.63 0.53 19.89
N ASN A 79 -4.84 0.45 19.30
CA ASN A 79 -5.13 -0.30 18.08
C ASN A 79 -5.34 0.61 16.87
N GLY A 80 -4.50 1.61 16.73
CA GLY A 80 -4.47 2.50 15.58
C GLY A 80 -3.42 2.08 14.55
N VAL A 81 -3.63 2.49 13.29
CA VAL A 81 -2.65 2.40 12.20
C VAL A 81 -2.66 3.73 11.46
N LEU A 82 -1.48 4.28 11.18
CA LEU A 82 -1.29 5.43 10.29
C LEU A 82 -0.60 4.97 9.01
N LEU A 83 -1.20 5.29 7.86
CA LEU A 83 -0.57 5.18 6.56
C LEU A 83 -0.21 6.59 6.10
N LEU A 84 1.07 6.94 6.14
CA LEU A 84 1.60 8.24 5.75
C LEU A 84 2.29 8.16 4.39
N VAL A 85 2.00 9.12 3.51
CA VAL A 85 2.67 9.29 2.21
C VAL A 85 3.18 10.72 2.09
N ALA A 86 4.48 10.88 1.80
CA ALA A 86 5.14 12.15 1.50
C ALA A 86 5.46 12.21 -0.01
N LEU A 87 4.79 13.12 -0.71
CA LEU A 87 4.80 13.16 -2.18
C LEU A 87 6.16 13.53 -2.77
N GLU A 88 6.76 14.62 -2.30
CA GLU A 88 8.03 15.11 -2.86
C GLU A 88 9.19 14.16 -2.59
N GLU A 89 9.26 13.58 -1.38
CA GLU A 89 10.30 12.60 -1.02
C GLU A 89 10.02 11.22 -1.64
N ARG A 90 8.81 10.99 -2.15
CA ARG A 90 8.35 9.69 -2.66
C ARG A 90 8.52 8.58 -1.63
N GLN A 91 8.20 8.90 -0.40
CA GLN A 91 8.32 7.99 0.74
C GLN A 91 6.95 7.71 1.34
N LEU A 92 6.84 6.55 1.94
CA LEU A 92 5.65 6.13 2.68
C LEU A 92 6.08 5.43 3.97
N ARG A 93 5.19 5.43 4.95
CA ARG A 93 5.36 4.68 6.19
C ARG A 93 4.02 4.25 6.75
N ILE A 94 3.99 3.02 7.23
CA ILE A 94 2.89 2.51 8.03
C ILE A 94 3.36 2.46 9.49
N GLU A 95 2.73 3.27 10.35
CA GLU A 95 2.98 3.28 11.79
C GLU A 95 1.86 2.51 12.48
N VAL A 96 2.23 1.55 13.35
CA VAL A 96 1.30 0.61 13.97
C VAL A 96 1.28 0.82 15.48
N GLY A 97 0.09 0.94 16.05
CA GLY A 97 -0.08 1.01 17.49
C GLY A 97 0.24 -0.32 18.17
N TYR A 98 0.75 -0.24 19.40
CA TYR A 98 1.23 -1.40 20.16
C TYR A 98 0.23 -2.57 20.23
N GLY A 99 -1.07 -2.27 20.32
CA GLY A 99 -2.11 -3.30 20.38
C GLY A 99 -2.30 -4.10 19.09
N LEU A 100 -1.70 -3.65 17.98
CA LEU A 100 -1.78 -4.33 16.68
C LEU A 100 -0.43 -4.93 16.20
N GLU A 101 0.67 -4.78 16.96
CA GLU A 101 1.98 -5.34 16.59
C GLU A 101 1.94 -6.87 16.39
N GLY A 102 1.04 -7.57 17.08
CA GLY A 102 0.83 -9.01 16.90
C GLY A 102 0.24 -9.36 15.52
N ALA A 103 -0.72 -8.55 15.04
CA ALA A 103 -1.37 -8.73 13.75
C ALA A 103 -0.54 -8.15 12.59
N LEU A 104 0.11 -7.02 12.83
CA LEU A 104 0.90 -6.22 11.89
C LEU A 104 2.35 -6.02 12.39
N PRO A 105 3.14 -7.08 12.54
CA PRO A 105 4.56 -6.93 12.87
C PRO A 105 5.33 -6.32 11.68
N ASP A 106 6.48 -5.68 11.95
CA ASP A 106 7.31 -4.95 10.96
C ASP A 106 7.51 -5.72 9.64
N GLY A 107 7.79 -7.02 9.73
CA GLY A 107 7.98 -7.84 8.53
C GLY A 107 6.72 -8.03 7.68
N LYS A 108 5.52 -7.90 8.28
CA LYS A 108 4.25 -7.93 7.54
C LYS A 108 3.96 -6.55 6.96
N VAL A 109 4.24 -5.48 7.71
CA VAL A 109 4.16 -4.10 7.25
C VAL A 109 5.05 -3.89 6.04
N GLY A 110 6.32 -4.29 6.10
CA GLY A 110 7.23 -4.18 4.96
C GLY A 110 6.73 -4.90 3.70
N ARG A 111 6.10 -6.08 3.84
CA ARG A 111 5.47 -6.76 2.69
C ARG A 111 4.27 -6.01 2.13
N ILE A 112 3.46 -5.37 2.97
CA ILE A 112 2.36 -4.52 2.49
C ILE A 112 2.92 -3.37 1.65
N GLU A 113 3.96 -2.72 2.14
CA GLU A 113 4.63 -1.64 1.41
C GLU A 113 5.20 -2.12 0.08
N ASP A 114 5.94 -3.24 0.09
CA ASP A 114 6.66 -3.77 -1.08
C ASP A 114 5.73 -4.35 -2.17
N GLU A 115 4.64 -5.03 -1.78
CA GLU A 115 3.78 -5.77 -2.71
C GLU A 115 2.54 -4.97 -3.14
N TYR A 116 2.00 -4.13 -2.26
CA TYR A 116 0.71 -3.46 -2.48
C TYR A 116 0.82 -1.95 -2.69
N MET A 117 1.96 -1.32 -2.38
CA MET A 117 2.08 0.14 -2.43
C MET A 117 3.23 0.61 -3.33
N ILE A 118 4.47 0.32 -2.97
CA ILE A 118 5.67 0.87 -3.61
C ILE A 118 5.67 0.71 -5.14
N PRO A 119 5.29 -0.45 -5.73
CA PRO A 119 5.28 -0.60 -7.18
C PRO A 119 4.31 0.37 -7.88
N TYR A 120 3.11 0.55 -7.33
CA TYR A 120 2.14 1.52 -7.85
C TYR A 120 2.65 2.96 -7.74
N LEU A 121 3.26 3.32 -6.59
CA LEU A 121 3.80 4.65 -6.37
C LEU A 121 4.96 4.97 -7.31
N LYS A 122 5.78 3.98 -7.67
CA LYS A 122 6.84 4.13 -8.68
C LYS A 122 6.30 4.52 -10.06
N GLU A 123 5.11 4.09 -10.39
CA GLU A 123 4.39 4.42 -11.63
C GLU A 123 3.54 5.70 -11.53
N ASN A 124 3.64 6.43 -10.42
CA ASN A 124 2.79 7.58 -10.07
C ASN A 124 1.30 7.24 -9.93
N ASN A 125 0.99 5.98 -9.71
CA ASN A 125 -0.36 5.49 -9.47
C ASN A 125 -0.68 5.51 -7.97
N TRP A 126 -0.67 6.72 -7.40
CA TRP A 126 -0.80 6.95 -5.96
C TRP A 126 -2.13 6.45 -5.41
N ASN A 127 -3.21 6.70 -6.17
CA ASN A 127 -4.57 6.36 -5.76
C ASN A 127 -4.70 4.85 -5.49
N GLU A 128 -4.33 4.01 -6.45
CA GLU A 128 -4.39 2.55 -6.32
C GLU A 128 -3.41 2.02 -5.29
N GLY A 129 -2.18 2.55 -5.25
CA GLY A 129 -1.19 2.10 -4.27
C GLY A 129 -1.63 2.35 -2.83
N ILE A 130 -2.19 3.53 -2.54
CA ILE A 130 -2.70 3.86 -1.21
C ILE A 130 -3.93 3.00 -0.89
N GLN A 131 -4.87 2.85 -1.83
CA GLN A 131 -6.07 2.04 -1.62
C GLN A 131 -5.73 0.57 -1.37
N ASN A 132 -4.82 -0.02 -2.16
CA ASN A 132 -4.41 -1.43 -1.99
C ASN A 132 -3.69 -1.65 -0.67
N GLY A 133 -2.78 -0.76 -0.27
CA GLY A 133 -2.14 -0.82 1.05
C GLY A 133 -3.15 -0.71 2.19
N PHE A 134 -4.08 0.24 2.11
CA PHE A 134 -5.18 0.38 3.06
C PHE A 134 -6.03 -0.89 3.13
N ASN A 135 -6.51 -1.40 1.99
CA ASN A 135 -7.33 -2.61 1.94
C ASN A 135 -6.61 -3.81 2.54
N ARG A 136 -5.29 -3.97 2.27
CA ARG A 136 -4.52 -5.08 2.84
C ARG A 136 -4.40 -4.98 4.36
N ILE A 137 -4.25 -3.78 4.91
CA ILE A 137 -4.29 -3.56 6.36
C ILE A 137 -5.66 -3.98 6.91
N ILE A 138 -6.75 -3.52 6.29
CA ILE A 138 -8.11 -3.86 6.71
C ILE A 138 -8.38 -5.36 6.68
N GLU A 139 -7.97 -6.08 5.62
CA GLU A 139 -8.09 -7.54 5.55
C GLU A 139 -7.42 -8.22 6.76
N ILE A 140 -6.20 -7.82 7.11
CA ILE A 140 -5.47 -8.36 8.25
C ILE A 140 -6.20 -8.06 9.57
N LEU A 141 -6.75 -6.85 9.72
CA LEU A 141 -7.51 -6.50 10.91
C LEU A 141 -8.85 -7.25 10.98
N CYS A 142 -9.50 -7.50 9.85
CA CYS A 142 -10.69 -8.35 9.80
C CYS A 142 -10.39 -9.78 10.27
N GLU A 143 -9.26 -10.35 9.84
CA GLU A 143 -8.78 -11.65 10.31
C GLU A 143 -8.49 -11.64 11.82
N GLU A 144 -7.76 -10.62 12.32
CA GLU A 144 -7.39 -10.49 13.73
C GLU A 144 -8.60 -10.38 14.66
N TYR A 145 -9.57 -9.57 14.26
CA TYR A 145 -10.78 -9.33 15.06
C TYR A 145 -11.93 -10.32 14.77
N ASN A 146 -11.73 -11.23 13.80
CA ASN A 146 -12.75 -12.16 13.32
C ASN A 146 -14.08 -11.46 12.94
N ILE A 147 -13.96 -10.42 12.11
CA ILE A 147 -15.06 -9.63 11.57
C ILE A 147 -15.04 -9.65 10.05
N GLU A 148 -16.16 -9.28 9.42
CA GLU A 148 -16.27 -9.11 7.97
C GLU A 148 -16.67 -7.67 7.64
N ILE A 149 -15.95 -7.07 6.69
CA ILE A 149 -16.27 -5.77 6.09
C ILE A 149 -16.38 -5.98 4.58
N ALA A 150 -17.53 -5.62 4.01
CA ALA A 150 -17.79 -5.84 2.58
C ALA A 150 -16.96 -4.88 1.71
N ASN A 151 -16.66 -5.33 0.48
CA ASN A 151 -15.96 -4.57 -0.55
C ASN A 151 -14.52 -4.15 -0.17
N VAL A 152 -13.86 -4.93 0.69
CA VAL A 152 -12.45 -4.80 0.97
C VAL A 152 -11.72 -5.91 0.22
N GLU A 153 -10.96 -5.53 -0.78
CA GLU A 153 -10.11 -6.44 -1.56
C GLU A 153 -8.80 -5.73 -1.86
N ALA A 154 -7.70 -6.34 -1.44
CA ALA A 154 -6.37 -5.85 -1.75
C ALA A 154 -5.80 -6.61 -2.94
N THR A 155 -5.37 -5.89 -3.95
CA THR A 155 -4.73 -6.45 -5.13
C THR A 155 -3.24 -6.19 -5.06
N PRO A 156 -2.38 -7.23 -4.92
CA PRO A 156 -0.94 -7.04 -5.03
C PRO A 156 -0.60 -6.52 -6.42
N TYR A 157 0.48 -5.76 -6.53
CA TYR A 157 0.93 -5.27 -7.82
C TYR A 157 1.38 -6.45 -8.68
N GLU A 158 0.57 -6.80 -9.65
CA GLU A 158 0.99 -7.65 -10.76
C GLU A 158 1.71 -6.73 -11.74
N GLY A 159 3.05 -6.72 -11.70
CA GLY A 159 3.86 -5.94 -12.63
C GLY A 159 3.32 -6.16 -14.04
N GLN A 160 2.96 -5.08 -14.74
CA GLN A 160 2.62 -5.22 -16.15
C GLN A 160 3.78 -5.97 -16.80
N GLU A 161 3.60 -7.25 -17.07
CA GLU A 161 4.43 -7.96 -18.03
C GLU A 161 4.37 -7.06 -19.26
N SER A 162 5.43 -6.29 -19.46
CA SER A 162 5.46 -5.28 -20.52
C SER A 162 4.98 -5.98 -21.78
N VAL A 163 3.94 -5.43 -22.43
CA VAL A 163 3.45 -5.91 -23.73
C VAL A 163 4.64 -6.14 -24.67
N MET A 164 5.72 -5.38 -24.47
CA MET A 164 7.00 -5.53 -25.14
C MET A 164 7.70 -6.87 -24.79
N SER A 165 7.67 -7.35 -23.55
CA SER A 165 8.28 -8.65 -23.21
C SER A 165 7.50 -9.81 -23.83
N ILE A 166 6.18 -9.71 -23.87
CA ILE A 166 5.32 -10.68 -24.57
C ILE A 166 5.59 -10.63 -26.08
N ILE A 167 5.69 -9.43 -26.68
CA ILE A 167 6.04 -9.26 -28.09
C ILE A 167 7.44 -9.83 -28.36
N PHE A 168 8.43 -9.54 -27.54
CA PHE A 168 9.77 -10.10 -27.64
C PHE A 168 9.77 -11.64 -27.55
N TYR A 169 9.01 -12.19 -26.63
CA TYR A 169 8.85 -13.65 -26.49
C TYR A 169 8.22 -14.27 -27.74
N ILE A 170 7.16 -13.65 -28.29
CA ILE A 170 6.51 -14.11 -29.52
C ILE A 170 7.45 -14.02 -30.71
N ILE A 171 8.19 -12.90 -30.90
CA ILE A 171 9.17 -12.73 -31.95
C ILE A 171 10.29 -13.75 -31.82
N PHE A 172 10.81 -13.98 -30.60
CA PHE A 172 11.86 -14.96 -30.32
C PHE A 172 11.40 -16.38 -30.65
N MET A 173 10.20 -16.78 -30.23
CA MET A 173 9.61 -18.07 -30.54
C MET A 173 9.39 -18.26 -32.04
N PHE A 174 8.92 -17.20 -32.73
CA PHE A 174 8.77 -17.22 -34.18
C PHE A 174 10.11 -17.35 -34.92
N ALA A 175 11.17 -16.69 -34.45
CA ALA A 175 12.51 -16.81 -35.00
C ALA A 175 13.06 -18.23 -34.83
N ILE A 176 12.88 -18.86 -33.67
CA ILE A 176 13.25 -20.27 -33.43
C ILE A 176 12.48 -21.20 -34.36
N PHE A 177 11.17 -20.99 -34.48
CA PHE A 177 10.32 -21.77 -35.39
C PHE A 177 10.79 -21.69 -36.84
N MET A 178 11.14 -20.49 -37.32
CA MET A 178 11.68 -20.29 -38.67
C MET A 178 13.07 -20.92 -38.86
N LEU A 179 13.92 -20.94 -37.83
CA LEU A 179 15.20 -21.65 -37.84
C LEU A 179 15.02 -23.16 -37.90
N CYS A 180 14.02 -23.69 -37.19
CA CYS A 180 13.67 -25.12 -37.25
C CYS A 180 13.17 -25.51 -38.66
N LEU A 181 12.31 -24.67 -39.29
CA LEU A 181 11.82 -24.93 -40.65
C LEU A 181 12.93 -24.93 -41.71
N LYS A 182 14.01 -24.16 -41.51
CA LYS A 182 15.19 -24.14 -42.39
C LYS A 182 16.15 -25.28 -42.17
N GLY A 183 15.85 -26.23 -41.28
CA GLY A 183 16.66 -27.45 -41.03
C GLY A 183 18.01 -27.19 -40.35
N ASN A 184 18.25 -26.00 -39.79
CA ASN A 184 19.50 -25.59 -39.19
C ASN A 184 19.62 -25.85 -37.67
N VAL A 185 18.56 -26.39 -37.01
CA VAL A 185 18.58 -26.75 -35.59
C VAL A 185 18.04 -28.16 -35.44
N PRO A 186 18.79 -29.13 -34.90
CA PRO A 186 18.25 -30.46 -34.64
C PRO A 186 17.18 -30.42 -33.57
N PHE A 187 16.08 -31.11 -33.82
CA PHE A 187 14.85 -31.19 -33.00
C PHE A 187 15.06 -31.91 -31.64
N ILE A 188 16.19 -31.73 -30.96
CA ILE A 188 16.60 -32.52 -29.79
C ILE A 188 16.20 -31.86 -28.45
N PHE A 189 15.58 -30.71 -28.42
CA PHE A 189 15.36 -29.95 -27.17
C PHE A 189 13.99 -30.10 -26.52
N PHE A 190 13.10 -30.96 -26.99
CA PHE A 190 11.74 -31.08 -26.44
C PHE A 190 11.31 -32.47 -25.95
N ALA A 191 12.23 -33.38 -25.71
CA ALA A 191 11.92 -34.69 -25.15
C ALA A 191 12.84 -35.02 -23.97
N GLY A 192 12.43 -34.60 -22.77
CA GLY A 192 13.16 -34.93 -21.55
C GLY A 192 12.54 -34.36 -20.29
N GLY A 193 11.57 -35.06 -19.71
CA GLY A 193 11.04 -34.79 -18.40
C GLY A 193 9.87 -35.69 -18.08
N GLY A 194 10.20 -36.96 -17.78
CA GLY A 194 9.33 -37.87 -17.05
C GLY A 194 9.54 -37.74 -15.55
#